data_114bd3951f110289b7bafc1d0524a688
#
_entry.id   114bd3951f110289b7bafc1d0524a688
#
_cell.length_a   1.000
_cell.length_b   1.000
_cell.length_c   1.000
_cell.angle_alpha   90.00
_cell.angle_beta   90.00
_cell.angle_gamma   90.00
#
_symmetry.space_group_name_H-M   'P 1'
#
loop_
_entity.id
_entity.type
_entity.pdbx_description
1 polymer ?
#
loop_
_entity_poly.entity_id
_entity_poly.type
_entity_poly.pdbx_seq_one_letter_code
_entity_poly.pdbx_strand_id
1 'polypeptide(L)'
;VNLQEEIKRIKQIMGLLSEEEQKSYESKPIILIGPQGTGKSTTAEALAKKLDIPLIPTDMLMVDEKYEELCKNEPGVEVKITRDKGLNYSSNKEYEFCVMNKIFDDYSNQKVVLDVGGSHANWDDNYSKRMQELFNSTPNIFIFNVSNDEDETYEFLKKRREGRGEKISPENEDKFRNIISDLNNFYRGTQKISIIDKDKKSKTTDELVDEIITKLT
;
A
#
# COMPACT_ATOMS: atom_id res chain seq x y z
N VAL A 1 -6.22 -16.84 0.70
CA VAL A 1 -7.51 -16.11 0.77
C VAL A 1 -8.30 -16.71 1.89
N ASN A 2 -8.72 -15.89 2.85
CA ASN A 2 -9.53 -16.34 3.96
C ASN A 2 -10.97 -16.56 3.43
N LEU A 3 -11.44 -17.81 3.43
CA LEU A 3 -12.79 -18.19 2.96
C LEU A 3 -13.90 -17.34 3.60
N GLN A 4 -13.71 -16.93 4.85
CA GLN A 4 -14.67 -16.08 5.57
C GLN A 4 -14.76 -14.67 4.95
N GLU A 5 -13.66 -14.12 4.49
CA GLU A 5 -13.63 -12.80 3.83
C GLU A 5 -14.26 -12.86 2.44
N GLU A 6 -14.05 -13.96 1.73
CA GLU A 6 -14.66 -14.16 0.41
C GLU A 6 -16.16 -14.34 0.50
N ILE A 7 -16.64 -15.09 1.50
CA ILE A 7 -18.08 -15.21 1.82
C ILE A 7 -18.67 -13.85 2.19
N LYS A 8 -17.95 -13.07 3.00
CA LYS A 8 -18.37 -11.72 3.43
C LYS A 8 -18.49 -10.77 2.23
N ARG A 9 -17.52 -10.83 1.31
CA ARG A 9 -17.50 -10.05 0.07
C ARG A 9 -18.63 -10.43 -0.87
N ILE A 10 -18.92 -11.73 -1.01
CA ILE A 10 -20.08 -12.22 -1.78
C ILE A 10 -21.38 -11.71 -1.17
N LYS A 11 -21.53 -11.77 0.15
CA LYS A 11 -22.71 -11.23 0.85
C LYS A 11 -22.90 -9.73 0.62
N GLN A 12 -21.80 -8.96 0.60
CA GLN A 12 -21.83 -7.52 0.31
C GLN A 12 -22.32 -7.25 -1.12
N ILE A 13 -21.74 -7.94 -2.11
CA ILE A 13 -22.15 -7.85 -3.53
C ILE A 13 -23.62 -8.23 -3.71
N MET A 14 -24.11 -9.17 -2.94
CA MET A 14 -25.50 -9.61 -2.98
C MET A 14 -26.47 -8.75 -2.13
N GLY A 15 -25.97 -7.69 -1.46
CA GLY A 15 -26.79 -6.87 -0.57
C GLY A 15 -27.30 -7.59 0.68
N LEU A 16 -26.63 -8.68 1.08
CA LEU A 16 -27.02 -9.56 2.19
C LEU A 16 -26.29 -9.24 3.50
N LEU A 17 -25.48 -8.16 3.54
CA LEU A 17 -24.86 -7.72 4.78
C LEU A 17 -25.88 -7.02 5.67
N SER A 18 -25.80 -7.25 6.98
CA SER A 18 -26.53 -6.46 7.95
C SER A 18 -26.02 -5.02 7.96
N GLU A 19 -26.85 -4.07 8.45
CA GLU A 19 -26.44 -2.66 8.60
C GLU A 19 -25.20 -2.50 9.50
N GLU A 20 -25.02 -3.37 10.50
CA GLU A 20 -23.85 -3.38 11.38
C GLU A 20 -22.60 -3.85 10.64
N GLU A 21 -22.72 -4.86 9.79
CA GLU A 21 -21.62 -5.33 8.94
C GLU A 21 -21.24 -4.28 7.89
N GLN A 22 -22.19 -3.58 7.28
CA GLN A 22 -21.94 -2.48 6.35
C GLN A 22 -21.23 -1.32 7.05
N LYS A 23 -21.70 -0.88 8.21
CA LYS A 23 -21.02 0.14 9.03
C LYS A 23 -19.60 -0.27 9.43
N SER A 24 -19.38 -1.56 9.72
CA SER A 24 -18.05 -2.08 10.03
C SER A 24 -17.10 -1.94 8.84
N TYR A 25 -17.56 -2.11 7.61
CA TYR A 25 -16.76 -1.90 6.40
C TYR A 25 -16.49 -0.41 6.13
N GLU A 26 -17.49 0.44 6.33
CA GLU A 26 -17.39 1.88 6.14
C GLU A 26 -16.41 2.56 7.09
N SER A 27 -16.12 1.96 8.24
CA SER A 27 -15.17 2.48 9.24
C SER A 27 -13.73 1.96 9.07
N LYS A 28 -13.44 1.15 8.04
CA LYS A 28 -12.10 0.59 7.83
C LYS A 28 -11.24 1.50 6.96
N PRO A 29 -9.90 1.47 7.15
CA PRO A 29 -8.99 2.24 6.32
C PRO A 29 -9.01 1.76 4.87
N ILE A 30 -8.75 2.68 3.97
CA ILE A 30 -8.50 2.41 2.55
C ILE A 30 -6.99 2.41 2.37
N ILE A 31 -6.42 1.29 1.99
CA ILE A 31 -4.98 1.12 1.85
C ILE A 31 -4.61 1.15 0.37
N LEU A 32 -3.74 2.08 0.01
CA LEU A 32 -3.14 2.13 -1.32
C LEU A 32 -1.68 1.71 -1.22
N ILE A 33 -1.29 0.68 -1.97
CA ILE A 33 0.09 0.18 -2.02
C ILE A 33 0.51 0.00 -3.46
N GLY A 34 1.79 0.20 -3.75
CA GLY A 34 2.30 0.02 -5.11
C GLY A 34 3.72 0.54 -5.29
N PRO A 35 4.41 0.13 -6.38
CA PRO A 35 5.76 0.56 -6.66
C PRO A 35 5.86 2.08 -6.84
N GLN A 36 7.04 2.60 -6.62
CA GLN A 36 7.32 4.02 -6.88
C GLN A 36 7.10 4.33 -8.38
N GLY A 37 6.44 5.45 -8.64
CA GLY A 37 6.15 5.88 -10.01
C GLY A 37 4.74 5.54 -10.51
N THR A 38 3.96 4.76 -9.77
CA THR A 38 2.57 4.42 -10.15
C THR A 38 1.57 5.57 -10.02
N GLY A 39 1.92 6.66 -9.33
CA GLY A 39 1.01 7.76 -9.04
C GLY A 39 0.13 7.53 -7.80
N LYS A 40 0.44 6.50 -7.02
CA LYS A 40 -0.27 6.11 -5.81
C LYS A 40 -0.51 7.27 -4.85
N SER A 41 0.55 8.01 -4.46
CA SER A 41 0.44 9.11 -3.48
C SER A 41 -0.45 10.25 -3.99
N THR A 42 -0.32 10.62 -5.26
CA THR A 42 -1.21 11.63 -5.89
C THR A 42 -2.67 11.16 -5.88
N THR A 43 -2.89 9.87 -6.14
CA THR A 43 -4.25 9.28 -6.09
C THR A 43 -4.75 9.21 -4.65
N ALA A 44 -3.89 8.91 -3.67
CA ALA A 44 -4.24 8.90 -2.25
C ALA A 44 -4.71 10.29 -1.76
N GLU A 45 -3.98 11.34 -2.14
CA GLU A 45 -4.35 12.73 -1.83
C GLU A 45 -5.72 13.11 -2.44
N ALA A 46 -5.91 12.80 -3.72
CA ALA A 46 -7.16 13.09 -4.41
C ALA A 46 -8.34 12.29 -3.84
N LEU A 47 -8.14 11.01 -3.51
CA LEU A 47 -9.14 10.14 -2.90
C LEU A 47 -9.54 10.64 -1.50
N ALA A 48 -8.55 10.94 -0.65
CA ALA A 48 -8.79 11.47 0.69
C ALA A 48 -9.60 12.78 0.64
N LYS A 49 -9.22 13.69 -0.26
CA LYS A 49 -9.96 14.94 -0.50
C LYS A 49 -11.38 14.69 -1.01
N LYS A 50 -11.57 13.76 -1.95
CA LYS A 50 -12.90 13.47 -2.54
C LYS A 50 -13.84 12.82 -1.54
N LEU A 51 -13.32 11.99 -0.63
CA LEU A 51 -14.09 11.32 0.41
C LEU A 51 -14.20 12.13 1.71
N ASP A 52 -13.52 13.27 1.81
CA ASP A 52 -13.42 14.12 3.00
C ASP A 52 -12.95 13.33 4.25
N ILE A 53 -11.86 12.55 4.06
CA ILE A 53 -11.26 11.73 5.11
C ILE A 53 -9.74 11.99 5.20
N PRO A 54 -9.10 11.74 6.37
CA PRO A 54 -7.67 11.97 6.54
C PRO A 54 -6.82 11.11 5.59
N LEU A 55 -5.71 11.69 5.10
CA LEU A 55 -4.61 10.99 4.45
C LEU A 55 -3.50 10.73 5.46
N ILE A 56 -3.03 9.49 5.52
CA ILE A 56 -1.95 9.04 6.39
C ILE A 56 -0.80 8.51 5.50
N PRO A 57 0.24 9.30 5.24
CA PRO A 57 1.41 8.85 4.49
C PRO A 57 2.33 8.04 5.40
N THR A 58 2.33 6.72 5.27
CA THR A 58 3.05 5.83 6.20
C THR A 58 4.56 6.01 6.14
N ASP A 59 5.13 6.40 5.01
CA ASP A 59 6.56 6.67 4.87
C ASP A 59 7.03 7.81 5.82
N MET A 60 6.15 8.79 6.09
CA MET A 60 6.45 9.86 7.04
C MET A 60 6.37 9.38 8.49
N LEU A 61 5.49 8.44 8.77
CA LEU A 61 5.32 7.87 10.11
C LEU A 61 6.47 6.92 10.49
N MET A 62 7.19 6.37 9.50
CA MET A 62 8.39 5.56 9.75
C MET A 62 9.50 6.30 10.47
N VAL A 63 9.48 7.62 10.48
CA VAL A 63 10.48 8.49 11.12
C VAL A 63 9.86 9.45 12.13
N ASP A 64 8.61 9.23 12.48
CA ASP A 64 7.88 10.00 13.48
C ASP A 64 8.32 9.59 14.89
N GLU A 65 8.60 10.58 15.74
CA GLU A 65 9.11 10.37 17.10
C GLU A 65 8.17 9.52 17.96
N LYS A 66 6.85 9.62 17.76
CA LYS A 66 5.86 8.79 18.47
C LYS A 66 6.10 7.31 18.19
N TYR A 67 6.21 6.92 16.92
CA TYR A 67 6.41 5.53 16.53
C TYR A 67 7.82 5.03 16.84
N GLU A 68 8.83 5.90 16.74
CA GLU A 68 10.18 5.60 17.19
C GLU A 68 10.18 5.22 18.68
N GLU A 69 9.55 6.02 19.53
CA GLU A 69 9.51 5.75 20.98
C GLU A 69 8.68 4.50 21.30
N LEU A 70 7.56 4.26 20.60
CA LEU A 70 6.75 3.05 20.78
C LEU A 70 7.51 1.77 20.41
N CYS A 71 8.36 1.82 19.38
CA CYS A 71 9.08 0.65 18.89
C CYS A 71 10.44 0.43 19.55
N LYS A 72 11.05 1.45 20.15
CA LYS A 72 12.36 1.42 20.79
C LYS A 72 12.46 0.36 21.91
N ASN A 73 11.37 0.10 22.59
CA ASN A 73 11.32 -0.84 23.71
C ASN A 73 10.78 -2.22 23.32
N GLU A 74 10.47 -2.45 22.05
CA GLU A 74 10.02 -3.77 21.58
C GLU A 74 11.19 -4.74 21.48
N PRO A 75 11.05 -5.99 21.96
CA PRO A 75 12.12 -6.98 21.93
C PRO A 75 12.61 -7.25 20.49
N GLY A 76 13.91 -7.20 20.28
CA GLY A 76 14.54 -7.47 18.98
C GLY A 76 14.50 -6.30 17.99
N VAL A 77 13.89 -5.18 18.35
CA VAL A 77 13.84 -4.00 17.50
C VAL A 77 15.04 -3.09 17.74
N GLU A 78 15.84 -2.89 16.72
CA GLU A 78 16.92 -1.89 16.71
C GLU A 78 16.50 -0.69 15.87
N VAL A 79 16.36 0.47 16.50
CA VAL A 79 15.98 1.71 15.80
C VAL A 79 17.20 2.27 15.08
N LYS A 80 17.20 2.17 13.76
CA LYS A 80 18.25 2.74 12.88
C LYS A 80 17.57 3.65 11.85
N ILE A 81 17.39 4.92 12.20
CA ILE A 81 16.80 5.91 11.32
C ILE A 81 17.91 6.78 10.75
N THR A 82 18.01 6.83 9.43
CA THR A 82 18.88 7.75 8.73
C THR A 82 18.07 9.01 8.39
N ARG A 83 18.52 10.15 8.94
CA ARG A 83 17.97 11.49 8.66
C ARG A 83 19.02 12.29 7.90
N ASP A 84 19.12 12.07 6.59
CA ASP A 84 20.10 12.78 5.76
C ASP A 84 19.41 13.46 4.58
N LYS A 85 19.70 14.76 4.37
CA LYS A 85 19.30 15.58 3.22
C LYS A 85 17.80 15.48 2.83
N GLY A 86 16.93 15.35 3.84
CA GLY A 86 15.48 15.24 3.63
C GLY A 86 15.01 13.86 3.21
N LEU A 87 15.88 12.86 3.17
CA LEU A 87 15.54 11.46 3.02
C LEU A 87 15.61 10.79 4.39
N ASN A 88 14.47 10.40 4.90
CA ASN A 88 14.38 9.67 6.15
C ASN A 88 13.98 8.23 5.81
N TYR A 89 14.78 7.27 6.21
CA TYR A 89 14.47 5.83 6.03
C TYR A 89 15.04 4.99 7.15
N SER A 90 14.41 3.87 7.40
CA SER A 90 14.94 2.82 8.26
C SER A 90 15.56 1.71 7.41
N SER A 91 16.67 1.16 7.87
CA SER A 91 17.30 -0.03 7.29
C SER A 91 16.98 -1.30 8.08
N ASN A 92 16.21 -1.20 9.16
CA ASN A 92 15.87 -2.31 10.05
C ASN A 92 14.44 -2.79 9.81
N LYS A 93 14.29 -4.02 9.35
CA LYS A 93 12.99 -4.62 9.02
C LYS A 93 12.10 -4.85 10.25
N GLU A 94 12.68 -5.21 11.39
CA GLU A 94 11.91 -5.33 12.64
C GLU A 94 11.31 -3.99 13.06
N TYR A 95 12.07 -2.92 12.92
CA TYR A 95 11.57 -1.58 13.20
C TYR A 95 10.45 -1.18 12.24
N GLU A 96 10.66 -1.34 10.92
CA GLU A 96 9.61 -1.05 9.93
C GLU A 96 8.33 -1.84 10.21
N PHE A 97 8.47 -3.15 10.52
CA PHE A 97 7.31 -3.97 10.85
C PHE A 97 6.62 -3.50 12.14
N CYS A 98 7.41 -3.16 13.19
CA CYS A 98 6.85 -2.62 14.43
C CYS A 98 6.02 -1.35 14.14
N VAL A 99 6.58 -0.40 13.40
CA VAL A 99 5.89 0.85 13.05
C VAL A 99 4.62 0.56 12.25
N MET A 100 4.68 -0.30 11.23
CA MET A 100 3.50 -0.66 10.45
C MET A 100 2.42 -1.29 11.32
N ASN A 101 2.79 -2.19 12.23
CA ASN A 101 1.82 -2.79 13.15
C ASN A 101 1.14 -1.74 14.05
N LYS A 102 1.91 -0.79 14.60
CA LYS A 102 1.36 0.31 15.40
C LYS A 102 0.45 1.25 14.57
N ILE A 103 0.81 1.52 13.32
CA ILE A 103 -0.05 2.30 12.40
C ILE A 103 -1.37 1.57 12.16
N PHE A 104 -1.33 0.25 11.93
CA PHE A 104 -2.55 -0.52 11.74
C PHE A 104 -3.40 -0.58 13.01
N ASP A 105 -2.79 -0.72 14.20
CA ASP A 105 -3.50 -0.65 15.48
C ASP A 105 -4.21 0.71 15.64
N ASP A 106 -3.51 1.80 15.33
CA ASP A 106 -4.05 3.16 15.47
C ASP A 106 -5.21 3.42 14.49
N TYR A 107 -5.15 2.89 13.26
CA TYR A 107 -6.07 3.25 12.19
C TYR A 107 -7.01 2.13 11.74
N SER A 108 -6.92 0.90 12.28
CA SER A 108 -7.70 -0.27 11.85
C SER A 108 -9.22 -0.10 11.89
N ASN A 109 -9.72 0.84 12.69
CA ASN A 109 -11.13 1.14 12.85
C ASN A 109 -11.44 2.62 12.53
N GLN A 110 -10.63 3.24 11.69
CA GLN A 110 -10.83 4.63 11.28
C GLN A 110 -10.98 4.71 9.76
N LYS A 111 -11.88 5.56 9.31
CA LYS A 111 -12.04 5.86 7.88
C LYS A 111 -10.96 6.84 7.45
N VAL A 112 -9.84 6.32 6.98
CA VAL A 112 -8.67 7.08 6.51
C VAL A 112 -8.13 6.48 5.22
N VAL A 113 -7.34 7.22 4.47
CA VAL A 113 -6.52 6.67 3.38
C VAL A 113 -5.11 6.46 3.90
N LEU A 114 -4.62 5.21 3.90
CA LEU A 114 -3.22 4.88 4.16
C LEU A 114 -2.46 4.82 2.85
N ASP A 115 -1.51 5.73 2.65
CA ASP A 115 -0.58 5.68 1.53
C ASP A 115 0.67 4.88 1.92
N VAL A 116 0.74 3.62 1.46
CA VAL A 116 1.78 2.66 1.87
C VAL A 116 2.84 2.52 0.80
N GLY A 117 4.11 2.67 1.17
CA GLY A 117 5.25 2.49 0.27
C GLY A 117 5.36 1.07 -0.28
N GLY A 118 5.71 0.93 -1.56
CA GLY A 118 5.86 -0.38 -2.19
C GLY A 118 6.99 -1.22 -1.60
N SER A 119 7.98 -0.59 -0.96
CA SER A 119 9.07 -1.29 -0.27
C SER A 119 8.60 -2.09 0.96
N HIS A 120 7.42 -1.78 1.51
CA HIS A 120 6.82 -2.55 2.59
C HIS A 120 6.26 -3.90 2.13
N ALA A 121 6.29 -4.20 0.84
CA ALA A 121 5.97 -5.52 0.30
C ALA A 121 7.21 -6.39 0.08
N ASN A 122 8.41 -5.80 0.06
CA ASN A 122 9.66 -6.52 -0.16
C ASN A 122 10.26 -6.93 1.18
N TRP A 123 9.82 -8.07 1.68
CA TRP A 123 10.22 -8.63 2.96
C TRP A 123 10.86 -10.01 2.73
N ASP A 124 11.85 -10.34 3.53
CA ASP A 124 12.30 -11.73 3.63
C ASP A 124 11.21 -12.64 4.24
N ASP A 125 11.38 -13.95 4.13
CA ASP A 125 10.35 -14.93 4.46
C ASP A 125 9.70 -14.79 5.84
N ASN A 126 10.43 -14.27 6.84
CA ASN A 126 9.92 -14.12 8.20
C ASN A 126 8.91 -12.94 8.32
N TYR A 127 9.16 -11.84 7.62
CA TYR A 127 8.32 -10.64 7.70
C TYR A 127 7.19 -10.66 6.70
N SER A 128 7.41 -11.27 5.53
CA SER A 128 6.41 -11.43 4.48
C SER A 128 5.10 -11.96 5.01
N LYS A 129 5.15 -13.07 5.77
CA LYS A 129 3.96 -13.69 6.31
C LYS A 129 3.24 -12.80 7.32
N ARG A 130 3.99 -12.16 8.22
CA ARG A 130 3.44 -11.26 9.25
C ARG A 130 2.80 -10.01 8.62
N MET A 131 3.44 -9.44 7.59
CA MET A 131 2.87 -8.32 6.84
C MET A 131 1.64 -8.73 6.05
N GLN A 132 1.63 -9.94 5.44
CA GLN A 132 0.43 -10.47 4.80
C GLN A 132 -0.74 -10.59 5.77
N GLU A 133 -0.50 -11.13 6.95
CA GLU A 133 -1.53 -11.26 7.98
C GLU A 133 -2.07 -9.88 8.38
N LEU A 134 -1.18 -8.88 8.53
CA LEU A 134 -1.55 -7.51 8.86
C LEU A 134 -2.41 -6.89 7.75
N PHE A 135 -1.98 -6.97 6.50
CA PHE A 135 -2.73 -6.44 5.36
C PHE A 135 -4.03 -7.21 5.10
N ASN A 136 -4.02 -8.54 5.24
CA ASN A 136 -5.22 -9.38 5.03
C ASN A 136 -6.32 -9.12 6.08
N SER A 137 -5.99 -8.47 7.20
CA SER A 137 -6.99 -8.05 8.18
C SER A 137 -7.84 -6.87 7.70
N THR A 138 -7.48 -6.24 6.58
CA THR A 138 -8.12 -5.03 6.06
C THR A 138 -8.76 -5.30 4.69
N PRO A 139 -10.08 -5.06 4.52
CA PRO A 139 -10.79 -5.42 3.28
C PRO A 139 -10.50 -4.49 2.10
N ASN A 140 -10.12 -3.23 2.36
CA ASN A 140 -10.04 -2.17 1.36
C ASN A 140 -8.59 -1.92 0.92
N ILE A 141 -7.91 -2.95 0.40
CA ILE A 141 -6.54 -2.84 -0.10
C ILE A 141 -6.56 -2.78 -1.62
N PHE A 142 -5.94 -1.73 -2.15
CA PHE A 142 -5.79 -1.49 -3.58
C PHE A 142 -4.31 -1.48 -3.97
N ILE A 143 -3.94 -2.40 -4.86
CA ILE A 143 -2.57 -2.49 -5.37
C ILE A 143 -2.48 -1.83 -6.72
N PHE A 144 -1.65 -0.80 -6.78
CA PHE A 144 -1.33 -0.11 -8.02
C PHE A 144 -0.30 -0.92 -8.81
N ASN A 145 -0.67 -1.31 -10.01
CA ASN A 145 0.25 -1.96 -10.95
C ASN A 145 0.05 -1.44 -12.37
N VAL A 146 0.91 -1.83 -13.28
CA VAL A 146 0.76 -1.54 -14.72
C VAL A 146 0.05 -2.72 -15.38
N SER A 147 0.63 -3.91 -15.23
CA SER A 147 0.11 -5.15 -15.78
C SER A 147 0.48 -6.34 -14.87
N ASN A 148 -0.01 -7.54 -15.22
CA ASN A 148 0.43 -8.77 -14.54
C ASN A 148 1.80 -9.25 -15.03
N ASP A 149 2.32 -8.69 -16.11
CA ASP A 149 3.68 -8.93 -16.62
C ASP A 149 4.65 -8.00 -15.87
N GLU A 150 5.62 -8.61 -15.22
CA GLU A 150 6.59 -7.90 -14.37
C GLU A 150 7.55 -7.06 -15.19
N ASP A 151 7.98 -7.57 -16.36
CA ASP A 151 8.87 -6.85 -17.26
C ASP A 151 8.15 -5.66 -17.90
N GLU A 152 6.90 -5.83 -18.34
CA GLU A 152 6.10 -4.72 -18.86
C GLU A 152 5.91 -3.63 -17.78
N THR A 153 5.63 -4.04 -16.54
CA THR A 153 5.50 -3.12 -15.41
C THR A 153 6.81 -2.40 -15.12
N TYR A 154 7.93 -3.12 -15.09
CA TYR A 154 9.24 -2.55 -14.85
C TYR A 154 9.62 -1.52 -15.91
N GLU A 155 9.54 -1.88 -17.18
CA GLU A 155 9.92 -0.99 -18.29
C GLU A 155 9.05 0.26 -18.35
N PHE A 156 7.74 0.14 -18.11
CA PHE A 156 6.83 1.27 -18.04
C PHE A 156 7.21 2.23 -16.90
N LEU A 157 7.42 1.72 -15.70
CA LEU A 157 7.74 2.54 -14.52
C LEU A 157 9.14 3.15 -14.64
N LYS A 158 10.12 2.42 -15.18
CA LYS A 158 11.45 2.93 -15.46
C LYS A 158 11.40 4.14 -16.39
N LYS A 159 10.74 3.98 -17.55
CA LYS A 159 10.56 5.08 -18.52
C LYS A 159 9.86 6.29 -17.90
N ARG A 160 8.84 6.05 -17.07
CA ARG A 160 8.11 7.14 -16.39
C ARG A 160 8.98 7.89 -15.38
N ARG A 161 9.87 7.20 -14.68
CA ARG A 161 10.83 7.81 -13.75
C ARG A 161 11.91 8.59 -14.49
N GLU A 162 12.47 8.02 -15.54
CA GLU A 162 13.45 8.67 -16.40
C GLU A 162 12.89 9.98 -16.99
N GLY A 163 11.64 9.97 -17.42
CA GLY A 163 10.93 11.17 -17.90
C GLY A 163 10.79 12.29 -16.86
N ARG A 164 10.95 11.97 -15.56
CA ARG A 164 11.00 12.93 -14.44
C ARG A 164 12.43 13.29 -14.00
N GLY A 165 13.44 12.78 -14.70
CA GLY A 165 14.84 12.98 -14.37
C GLY A 165 15.38 12.02 -13.28
N GLU A 166 14.57 11.04 -12.85
CA GLU A 166 14.96 10.03 -11.88
C GLU A 166 15.60 8.83 -12.61
N LYS A 167 16.83 8.48 -12.29
CA LYS A 167 17.46 7.27 -12.84
C LYS A 167 17.45 6.15 -11.79
N ILE A 168 17.10 4.96 -12.24
CA ILE A 168 17.29 3.74 -11.44
C ILE A 168 18.76 3.35 -11.64
N SER A 169 19.55 3.38 -10.57
CA SER A 169 20.92 2.89 -10.63
C SER A 169 20.94 1.36 -10.83
N PRO A 170 21.96 0.78 -11.48
CA PRO A 170 22.06 -0.67 -11.62
C PRO A 170 21.95 -1.43 -10.31
N GLU A 171 22.46 -0.87 -9.21
CA GLU A 171 22.40 -1.44 -7.86
C GLU A 171 20.97 -1.52 -7.31
N ASN A 172 20.09 -0.65 -7.77
CA ASN A 172 18.69 -0.58 -7.33
C ASN A 172 17.72 -1.26 -8.32
N GLU A 173 18.22 -1.74 -9.47
CA GLU A 173 17.36 -2.36 -10.48
C GLU A 173 16.74 -3.65 -9.96
N ASP A 174 17.55 -4.55 -9.41
CA ASP A 174 17.08 -5.81 -8.85
C ASP A 174 16.10 -5.59 -7.69
N LYS A 175 16.41 -4.63 -6.80
CA LYS A 175 15.51 -4.27 -5.71
C LYS A 175 14.16 -3.76 -6.22
N PHE A 176 14.17 -2.97 -7.29
CA PHE A 176 12.93 -2.45 -7.86
C PHE A 176 12.11 -3.53 -8.56
N ARG A 177 12.76 -4.46 -9.27
CA ARG A 177 12.12 -5.64 -9.87
C ARG A 177 11.53 -6.56 -8.79
N ASN A 178 12.25 -6.80 -7.71
CA ASN A 178 11.76 -7.60 -6.59
C ASN A 178 10.51 -6.99 -5.95
N ILE A 179 10.45 -5.67 -5.76
CA ILE A 179 9.24 -4.99 -5.26
C ILE A 179 8.04 -5.24 -6.19
N ILE A 180 8.24 -5.19 -7.51
CA ILE A 180 7.18 -5.45 -8.49
C ILE A 180 6.71 -6.91 -8.40
N SER A 181 7.65 -7.86 -8.36
CA SER A 181 7.36 -9.29 -8.25
C SER A 181 6.63 -9.62 -6.95
N ASP A 182 7.12 -9.10 -5.82
CA ASP A 182 6.54 -9.32 -4.51
C ASP A 182 5.10 -8.79 -4.46
N LEU A 183 4.85 -7.58 -4.94
CA LEU A 183 3.50 -7.02 -5.03
C LEU A 183 2.58 -7.86 -5.91
N ASN A 184 3.07 -8.40 -7.02
CA ASN A 184 2.28 -9.26 -7.90
C ASN A 184 1.96 -10.62 -7.28
N ASN A 185 2.90 -11.20 -6.54
CA ASN A 185 2.80 -12.53 -5.96
C ASN A 185 2.15 -12.53 -4.57
N PHE A 186 2.46 -11.55 -3.76
CA PHE A 186 2.06 -11.44 -2.37
C PHE A 186 0.56 -11.18 -2.21
N TYR A 187 0.01 -10.39 -3.10
CA TYR A 187 -1.36 -9.91 -3.05
C TYR A 187 -2.25 -10.55 -4.13
N ARG A 188 -2.04 -11.85 -4.41
CA ARG A 188 -2.96 -12.61 -5.24
C ARG A 188 -4.33 -12.62 -4.57
N GLY A 189 -5.31 -11.99 -5.19
CA GLY A 189 -6.68 -11.90 -4.68
C GLY A 189 -7.08 -10.55 -4.07
N THR A 190 -6.15 -9.62 -3.88
CA THR A 190 -6.48 -8.23 -3.54
C THR A 190 -6.95 -7.45 -4.77
N GLN A 191 -7.57 -6.30 -4.53
CA GLN A 191 -8.06 -5.46 -5.60
C GLN A 191 -6.90 -4.76 -6.31
N LYS A 192 -6.63 -5.14 -7.55
CA LYS A 192 -5.63 -4.48 -8.38
C LYS A 192 -6.24 -3.27 -9.10
N ILE A 193 -5.48 -2.17 -9.09
CA ILE A 193 -5.77 -0.94 -9.83
C ILE A 193 -4.72 -0.81 -10.93
N SER A 194 -5.11 -1.04 -12.18
CA SER A 194 -4.21 -0.78 -13.31
C SER A 194 -4.11 0.72 -13.54
N ILE A 195 -2.87 1.23 -13.57
CA ILE A 195 -2.60 2.65 -13.84
C ILE A 195 -2.62 3.00 -15.34
N ILE A 196 -2.82 2.01 -16.18
CA ILE A 196 -3.02 2.18 -17.62
C ILE A 196 -4.40 1.70 -18.04
N ASP A 197 -4.92 2.27 -19.11
CA ASP A 197 -6.14 1.83 -19.75
C ASP A 197 -5.89 0.66 -20.72
N LYS A 198 -6.95 0.20 -21.41
CA LYS A 198 -6.89 -0.85 -22.41
C LYS A 198 -6.00 -0.50 -23.63
N ASP A 199 -5.78 0.79 -23.87
CA ASP A 199 -4.94 1.30 -24.97
C ASP A 199 -3.49 1.57 -24.50
N LYS A 200 -3.13 1.09 -23.31
CA LYS A 200 -1.81 1.27 -22.65
C LYS A 200 -1.44 2.72 -22.36
N LYS A 201 -2.44 3.60 -22.26
CA LYS A 201 -2.24 5.00 -21.84
C LYS A 201 -2.41 5.12 -20.33
N SER A 202 -1.61 6.01 -19.72
CA SER A 202 -1.76 6.31 -18.30
C SER A 202 -3.14 6.87 -18.00
N LYS A 203 -3.83 6.27 -17.05
CA LYS A 203 -5.06 6.83 -16.48
C LYS A 203 -4.78 8.14 -15.76
N THR A 204 -5.73 9.02 -15.77
CA THR A 204 -5.72 10.23 -14.94
C THR A 204 -5.94 9.90 -13.47
N THR A 205 -5.60 10.82 -12.59
CA THR A 205 -5.86 10.67 -11.14
C THR A 205 -7.34 10.50 -10.86
N ASP A 206 -8.21 11.24 -11.56
CA ASP A 206 -9.65 11.15 -11.37
C ASP A 206 -10.21 9.79 -11.77
N GLU A 207 -9.75 9.22 -12.90
CA GLU A 207 -10.14 7.87 -13.32
C GLU A 207 -9.73 6.80 -12.29
N LEU A 208 -8.54 6.92 -11.70
CA LEU A 208 -8.09 6.01 -10.66
C LEU A 208 -8.90 6.14 -9.38
N VAL A 209 -9.23 7.37 -8.97
CA VAL A 209 -10.07 7.65 -7.81
C VAL A 209 -11.48 7.09 -8.00
N ASP A 210 -12.07 7.29 -9.18
CA ASP A 210 -13.43 6.80 -9.49
C ASP A 210 -13.48 5.27 -9.51
N GLU A 211 -12.43 4.63 -10.05
CA GLU A 211 -12.30 3.17 -10.02
C GLU A 211 -12.22 2.63 -8.59
N ILE A 212 -11.44 3.29 -7.71
CA ILE A 212 -11.34 2.89 -6.30
C ILE A 212 -12.69 3.03 -5.61
N ILE A 213 -13.35 4.18 -5.77
CA ILE A 213 -14.66 4.43 -5.16
C ILE A 213 -15.68 3.39 -5.61
N THR A 214 -15.71 3.07 -6.90
CA THR A 214 -16.60 2.01 -7.44
C THR A 214 -16.35 0.65 -6.84
N LYS A 215 -15.10 0.37 -6.43
CA LYS A 215 -14.75 -0.92 -5.81
C LYS A 215 -14.97 -0.94 -4.29
N LEU A 216 -15.18 0.20 -3.66
CA LEU A 216 -15.52 0.33 -2.23
C LEU A 216 -17.01 0.09 -1.96
N THR A 217 -17.86 0.34 -2.96
CA THR A 217 -19.32 0.11 -2.93
C THR A 217 -19.67 -1.30 -3.34
#